data_1619da84aef88e642f06897fc5646e32
#
_entry.id   1619da84aef88e642f06897fc5646e32
#
_cell.length_a   1.000
_cell.length_b   1.000
_cell.length_c   1.000
_cell.angle_alpha   90.00
_cell.angle_beta   90.00
_cell.angle_gamma   90.00
#
_symmetry.space_group_name_H-M   'P 1'
#
loop_
_entity.id
_entity.type
_entity.pdbx_description
1 polymer ?
#
loop_
_entity_poly.entity_id
_entity_poly.type
_entity_poly.pdbx_seq_one_letter_code
_entity_poly.pdbx_strand_id
1 'polypeptide(L)'
;LTLYKGLHALTVTSINTYRSLVISLYLYIEAYITTTAAMEVISANGHHYDWAKEVQEFDQTKAGVKGLVDEGVTKIPRFFVHPPESMKSPSPPAATGSSAREVEFPTIDFQGSRREIVDGIREAASTWGFFRLVNHGVPFEVMDAMLDAVRRFHEQPTEAKMSLYSSDSRQRVRFNSNVAVREFDAACWRDLLTCVFHDDTMDPEAIPQVCRNEVQDYVKHMIKLRETLAEILSEALGLSSNYLSRIECMKSQALACLYYPICPEPELTLGTVKHSDTTFLTLLLQDTIGGLQVLHQNQWFDVPPVRGAIIANIGDLMQIISNDKFKSVEHRVLAQPVGPRISVACFFTPSGRAGAKPFGPIKELLSEENPPIYREFLCREYFEYYKMKGTNVSSALPHYKL
;
A
#
# COMPACT_ATOMS: atom_id res chain seq x y z
N LEU A 1 32.70 31.28 -41.44
CA LEU A 1 32.18 30.02 -42.05
C LEU A 1 32.24 28.83 -41.08
N THR A 2 33.11 28.83 -40.04
CA THR A 2 33.30 27.70 -39.13
C THR A 2 32.21 27.61 -38.03
N LEU A 3 31.63 28.76 -37.66
CA LEU A 3 30.55 28.83 -36.63
C LEU A 3 29.17 28.36 -37.18
N TYR A 4 28.95 28.49 -38.50
CA TYR A 4 27.68 28.09 -39.15
C TYR A 4 27.57 26.55 -39.32
N LYS A 5 28.70 25.84 -39.45
CA LYS A 5 28.71 24.36 -39.56
C LYS A 5 28.46 23.68 -38.23
N GLY A 6 28.79 24.29 -37.08
CA GLY A 6 28.56 23.75 -35.75
C GLY A 6 27.07 23.80 -35.30
N LEU A 7 26.34 24.84 -35.66
CA LEU A 7 24.91 24.95 -35.35
C LEU A 7 24.04 23.99 -36.16
N HIS A 8 24.43 23.74 -37.44
CA HIS A 8 23.69 22.79 -38.28
C HIS A 8 23.86 21.33 -37.86
N ALA A 9 25.01 20.96 -37.30
CA ALA A 9 25.26 19.61 -36.78
C ALA A 9 24.48 19.35 -35.49
N LEU A 10 24.38 20.35 -34.60
CA LEU A 10 23.62 20.22 -33.33
C LEU A 10 22.10 20.14 -33.56
N THR A 11 21.56 20.85 -34.55
CA THR A 11 20.12 20.77 -34.87
C THR A 11 19.74 19.46 -35.54
N VAL A 12 20.59 18.91 -36.44
CA VAL A 12 20.31 17.63 -37.11
C VAL A 12 20.38 16.45 -36.12
N THR A 13 21.33 16.50 -35.18
CA THR A 13 21.45 15.46 -34.15
C THR A 13 20.23 15.46 -33.19
N SER A 14 19.75 16.65 -32.79
CA SER A 14 18.57 16.79 -31.95
C SER A 14 17.29 16.32 -32.65
N ILE A 15 17.13 16.64 -33.98
CA ILE A 15 15.96 16.20 -34.76
C ILE A 15 15.96 14.67 -34.95
N ASN A 16 17.14 14.07 -35.18
CA ASN A 16 17.23 12.61 -35.34
C ASN A 16 16.99 11.88 -34.02
N THR A 17 17.42 12.43 -32.87
CA THR A 17 17.13 11.88 -31.55
C THR A 17 15.62 12.01 -31.24
N TYR A 18 14.98 13.10 -31.59
CA TYR A 18 13.54 13.30 -31.45
C TYR A 18 12.72 12.34 -32.34
N ARG A 19 13.14 12.16 -33.60
CA ARG A 19 12.52 11.19 -34.52
C ARG A 19 12.67 9.75 -34.03
N SER A 20 13.83 9.38 -33.52
CA SER A 20 14.06 8.05 -32.94
C SER A 20 13.21 7.80 -31.72
N LEU A 21 13.05 8.81 -30.84
CA LEU A 21 12.16 8.74 -29.67
C LEU A 21 10.68 8.64 -30.06
N VAL A 22 10.23 9.40 -31.07
CA VAL A 22 8.84 9.35 -31.54
C VAL A 22 8.54 8.02 -32.24
N ILE A 23 9.47 7.49 -33.05
CA ILE A 23 9.32 6.17 -33.68
C ILE A 23 9.34 5.05 -32.64
N SER A 24 10.20 5.13 -31.62
CA SER A 24 10.23 4.19 -30.51
C SER A 24 8.93 4.22 -29.70
N LEU A 25 8.38 5.42 -29.48
CA LEU A 25 7.08 5.59 -28.82
C LEU A 25 5.91 5.06 -29.66
N TYR A 26 5.96 5.26 -30.99
CA TYR A 26 4.95 4.75 -31.92
C TYR A 26 4.98 3.22 -32.02
N LEU A 27 6.16 2.62 -32.11
CA LEU A 27 6.35 1.16 -32.09
C LEU A 27 5.98 0.55 -30.72
N TYR A 28 6.19 1.29 -29.63
CA TYR A 28 5.76 0.88 -28.29
C TYR A 28 4.23 0.94 -28.16
N ILE A 29 3.59 1.95 -28.73
CA ILE A 29 2.12 2.08 -28.76
C ILE A 29 1.49 1.01 -29.67
N GLU A 30 2.06 0.72 -30.83
CA GLU A 30 1.59 -0.38 -31.69
C GLU A 30 1.81 -1.77 -31.07
N ALA A 31 2.96 -2.01 -30.44
CA ALA A 31 3.21 -3.24 -29.67
C ALA A 31 2.24 -3.35 -28.48
N TYR A 32 1.91 -2.23 -27.83
CA TYR A 32 0.95 -2.19 -26.72
C TYR A 32 -0.49 -2.47 -27.20
N ILE A 33 -0.89 -1.93 -28.37
CA ILE A 33 -2.21 -2.16 -28.96
C ILE A 33 -2.34 -3.62 -29.46
N THR A 34 -1.26 -4.21 -29.98
CA THR A 34 -1.25 -5.62 -30.44
C THR A 34 -1.18 -6.63 -29.30
N THR A 35 -0.57 -6.28 -28.15
CA THR A 35 -0.51 -7.17 -26.96
C THR A 35 -1.83 -7.13 -26.17
N THR A 36 -2.59 -6.05 -26.21
CA THR A 36 -3.92 -5.98 -25.58
C THR A 36 -5.00 -6.76 -26.35
N ALA A 37 -4.74 -7.21 -27.58
CA ALA A 37 -5.67 -8.00 -28.38
C ALA A 37 -5.61 -9.52 -28.12
N ALA A 38 -4.75 -10.01 -27.20
CA ALA A 38 -4.46 -11.44 -27.05
C ALA A 38 -4.69 -12.00 -25.63
N MET A 39 -5.75 -11.58 -24.93
CA MET A 39 -6.30 -12.34 -23.80
C MET A 39 -7.75 -12.71 -24.06
N GLU A 40 -7.97 -13.47 -25.11
CA GLU A 40 -9.25 -14.11 -25.37
C GLU A 40 -9.33 -15.42 -24.57
N VAL A 41 -9.98 -15.39 -23.41
CA VAL A 41 -10.36 -16.61 -22.70
C VAL A 41 -11.70 -17.10 -23.25
N ILE A 42 -11.67 -18.15 -24.05
CA ILE A 42 -12.87 -18.82 -24.56
C ILE A 42 -13.59 -19.48 -23.39
N SER A 43 -14.77 -18.99 -23.04
CA SER A 43 -15.71 -19.69 -22.13
C SER A 43 -16.29 -20.92 -22.80
N ALA A 44 -16.53 -22.01 -22.05
CA ALA A 44 -17.11 -23.25 -22.51
C ALA A 44 -18.51 -23.13 -23.16
N ASN A 45 -19.14 -21.96 -23.13
CA ASN A 45 -20.47 -21.65 -23.67
C ASN A 45 -20.49 -20.69 -24.88
N GLY A 46 -19.35 -20.46 -25.55
CA GLY A 46 -19.33 -19.71 -26.82
C GLY A 46 -19.61 -18.21 -26.73
N HIS A 47 -19.78 -17.60 -25.52
CA HIS A 47 -19.86 -16.18 -25.34
C HIS A 47 -18.48 -15.64 -25.01
N HIS A 48 -18.02 -14.71 -25.84
CA HIS A 48 -16.75 -14.00 -25.64
C HIS A 48 -16.83 -13.16 -24.35
N TYR A 49 -16.05 -13.50 -23.31
CA TYR A 49 -15.96 -12.72 -22.09
C TYR A 49 -15.02 -11.52 -22.32
N ASP A 50 -15.60 -10.33 -22.36
CA ASP A 50 -14.84 -9.08 -22.48
C ASP A 50 -14.63 -8.46 -21.10
N TRP A 51 -13.52 -8.88 -20.45
CA TRP A 51 -13.11 -8.41 -19.13
C TRP A 51 -12.94 -6.89 -19.09
N ALA A 52 -12.31 -6.31 -20.12
CA ALA A 52 -12.03 -4.88 -20.17
C ALA A 52 -13.33 -4.06 -20.24
N LYS A 53 -14.32 -4.56 -20.98
CA LYS A 53 -15.63 -3.93 -21.09
C LYS A 53 -16.39 -3.96 -19.76
N GLU A 54 -16.45 -5.11 -19.08
CA GLU A 54 -17.13 -5.22 -17.78
C GLU A 54 -16.50 -4.31 -16.72
N VAL A 55 -15.15 -4.25 -16.64
CA VAL A 55 -14.43 -3.35 -15.76
C VAL A 55 -14.72 -1.89 -16.08
N GLN A 56 -14.77 -1.54 -17.37
CA GLN A 56 -15.09 -0.18 -17.79
C GLN A 56 -16.53 0.20 -17.43
N GLU A 57 -17.49 -0.69 -17.65
CA GLU A 57 -18.90 -0.49 -17.29
C GLU A 57 -19.04 -0.28 -15.77
N PHE A 58 -18.38 -1.13 -14.97
CA PHE A 58 -18.34 -0.97 -13.52
C PHE A 58 -17.74 0.39 -13.11
N ASP A 59 -16.59 0.77 -13.67
CA ASP A 59 -15.93 2.02 -13.34
C ASP A 59 -16.76 3.25 -13.73
N GLN A 60 -17.52 3.18 -14.84
CA GLN A 60 -18.41 4.26 -15.27
C GLN A 60 -19.58 4.51 -14.32
N THR A 61 -20.01 3.53 -13.53
CA THR A 61 -21.05 3.71 -12.51
C THR A 61 -20.60 4.69 -11.40
N LYS A 62 -19.29 4.75 -11.12
CA LYS A 62 -18.67 5.49 -10.00
C LYS A 62 -19.26 5.12 -8.63
N ALA A 63 -20.05 4.05 -8.56
CA ALA A 63 -20.71 3.61 -7.34
C ALA A 63 -19.80 2.75 -6.44
N GLY A 64 -18.77 2.14 -7.03
CA GLY A 64 -17.85 1.25 -6.35
C GLY A 64 -18.47 -0.12 -6.01
N VAL A 65 -17.74 -0.90 -5.23
CA VAL A 65 -18.20 -2.21 -4.75
C VAL A 65 -19.44 -2.08 -3.86
N LYS A 66 -19.50 -1.01 -3.05
CA LYS A 66 -20.68 -0.73 -2.25
C LYS A 66 -21.93 -0.56 -3.12
N GLY A 67 -21.82 0.10 -4.28
CA GLY A 67 -22.93 0.22 -5.22
C GLY A 67 -23.49 -1.14 -5.67
N LEU A 68 -22.63 -2.11 -5.98
CA LEU A 68 -23.05 -3.46 -6.32
C LEU A 68 -23.83 -4.14 -5.17
N VAL A 69 -23.37 -3.93 -3.94
CA VAL A 69 -24.04 -4.50 -2.76
C VAL A 69 -25.39 -3.81 -2.49
N ASP A 70 -25.49 -2.51 -2.69
CA ASP A 70 -26.74 -1.74 -2.56
C ASP A 70 -27.77 -2.17 -3.61
N GLU A 71 -27.32 -2.58 -4.81
CA GLU A 71 -28.17 -3.14 -5.87
C GLU A 71 -28.57 -4.60 -5.59
N GLY A 72 -28.10 -5.19 -4.50
CA GLY A 72 -28.48 -6.55 -4.06
C GLY A 72 -27.75 -7.66 -4.81
N VAL A 73 -26.48 -7.43 -5.21
CA VAL A 73 -25.66 -8.47 -5.85
C VAL A 73 -25.59 -9.73 -4.99
N THR A 74 -25.90 -10.88 -5.57
CA THR A 74 -25.83 -12.20 -4.92
C THR A 74 -24.68 -13.06 -5.42
N LYS A 75 -24.06 -12.67 -6.53
CA LYS A 75 -22.85 -13.28 -7.10
C LYS A 75 -21.90 -12.19 -7.52
N ILE A 76 -20.62 -12.35 -7.20
CA ILE A 76 -19.62 -11.35 -7.58
C ILE A 76 -19.41 -11.34 -9.10
N PRO A 77 -19.25 -10.17 -9.74
CA PRO A 77 -18.85 -10.07 -11.14
C PRO A 77 -17.55 -10.84 -11.38
N ARG A 78 -17.41 -11.42 -12.57
CA ARG A 78 -16.30 -12.34 -12.90
C ARG A 78 -14.93 -11.70 -12.73
N PHE A 79 -14.80 -10.40 -12.97
CA PHE A 79 -13.53 -9.69 -12.80
C PHE A 79 -13.08 -9.51 -11.35
N PHE A 80 -13.91 -9.88 -10.34
CA PHE A 80 -13.51 -10.00 -8.93
C PHE A 80 -13.09 -11.42 -8.56
N VAL A 81 -13.28 -12.42 -9.43
CA VAL A 81 -12.93 -13.80 -9.12
C VAL A 81 -11.43 -14.01 -9.28
N HIS A 82 -10.76 -14.27 -8.18
CA HIS A 82 -9.32 -14.52 -8.16
C HIS A 82 -8.97 -15.94 -8.62
N PRO A 83 -7.80 -16.13 -9.27
CA PRO A 83 -7.27 -17.46 -9.52
C PRO A 83 -7.16 -18.28 -8.23
N PRO A 84 -7.50 -19.59 -8.23
CA PRO A 84 -7.46 -20.42 -7.03
C PRO A 84 -6.09 -20.42 -6.31
N GLU A 85 -4.99 -20.22 -7.05
CA GLU A 85 -3.64 -20.15 -6.52
C GLU A 85 -3.46 -18.95 -5.59
N SER A 86 -4.08 -17.81 -5.91
CA SER A 86 -4.02 -16.57 -5.09
C SER A 86 -4.77 -16.72 -3.77
N MET A 87 -5.76 -17.61 -3.72
CA MET A 87 -6.59 -17.86 -2.54
C MET A 87 -5.94 -18.86 -1.57
N LYS A 88 -5.06 -19.75 -2.08
CA LYS A 88 -4.43 -20.81 -1.27
C LYS A 88 -3.48 -20.23 -0.22
N SER A 89 -3.44 -20.91 0.91
CA SER A 89 -2.32 -20.77 1.85
C SER A 89 -1.11 -21.54 1.28
N PRO A 90 0.13 -21.02 1.41
CA PRO A 90 1.31 -21.82 1.14
C PRO A 90 1.25 -23.12 1.95
N SER A 91 1.74 -24.22 1.37
CA SER A 91 1.80 -25.50 2.11
C SER A 91 2.66 -25.32 3.37
N PRO A 92 2.21 -25.79 4.55
CA PRO A 92 3.03 -25.74 5.74
C PRO A 92 4.33 -26.51 5.50
N PRO A 93 5.48 -26.06 6.04
CA PRO A 93 6.70 -26.86 6.03
C PRO A 93 6.41 -28.21 6.67
N ALA A 94 6.97 -29.28 6.09
CA ALA A 94 6.81 -30.64 6.63
C ALA A 94 7.13 -30.63 8.13
N ALA A 95 6.18 -31.06 8.95
CA ALA A 95 6.28 -31.02 10.40
C ALA A 95 7.49 -31.86 10.86
N THR A 96 8.60 -31.22 11.15
CA THR A 96 9.66 -31.81 11.97
C THR A 96 9.21 -31.62 13.41
N GLY A 97 8.81 -32.72 14.03
CA GLY A 97 8.17 -32.82 15.35
C GLY A 97 8.85 -32.00 16.44
N SER A 98 8.35 -30.82 16.68
CA SER A 98 8.48 -30.10 17.92
C SER A 98 7.10 -29.52 18.24
N SER A 99 6.68 -29.61 19.52
CA SER A 99 5.43 -29.03 20.00
C SER A 99 5.22 -27.65 19.46
N ALA A 100 4.18 -27.46 18.65
CA ALA A 100 3.79 -26.15 18.12
C ALA A 100 3.55 -25.22 19.33
N ARG A 101 4.54 -24.38 19.64
CA ARG A 101 4.27 -23.20 20.47
C ARG A 101 3.28 -22.37 19.67
N GLU A 102 2.18 -22.02 20.27
CA GLU A 102 1.23 -21.06 19.71
C GLU A 102 2.02 -19.78 19.40
N VAL A 103 2.18 -19.48 18.10
CA VAL A 103 2.98 -18.33 17.66
C VAL A 103 2.12 -17.10 17.88
N GLU A 104 2.45 -16.31 18.91
CA GLU A 104 1.70 -15.11 19.25
C GLU A 104 2.14 -13.94 18.38
N PHE A 105 1.16 -13.17 17.86
CA PHE A 105 1.42 -11.96 17.08
C PHE A 105 2.05 -10.88 17.97
N PRO A 106 3.20 -10.26 17.58
CA PRO A 106 3.94 -9.33 18.43
C PRO A 106 3.07 -8.16 18.91
N THR A 107 3.06 -7.92 20.21
CA THR A 107 2.34 -6.81 20.82
C THR A 107 3.29 -5.97 21.67
N ILE A 108 3.35 -4.66 21.40
CA ILE A 108 4.22 -3.70 22.08
C ILE A 108 3.35 -2.78 22.95
N ASP A 109 3.56 -2.83 24.24
CA ASP A 109 2.88 -1.96 25.20
C ASP A 109 3.70 -0.71 25.49
N PHE A 110 3.15 0.46 25.14
CA PHE A 110 3.80 1.76 25.35
C PHE A 110 3.81 2.22 26.82
N GLN A 111 3.20 1.48 27.74
CA GLN A 111 3.36 1.68 29.19
C GLN A 111 4.64 1.02 29.75
N GLY A 112 5.30 0.16 28.96
CA GLY A 112 6.59 -0.41 29.32
C GLY A 112 7.72 0.62 29.39
N SER A 113 8.86 0.22 29.91
CA SER A 113 10.06 1.06 29.89
C SER A 113 10.54 1.31 28.45
N ARG A 114 11.21 2.44 28.22
CA ARG A 114 11.79 2.76 26.89
C ARG A 114 12.61 1.61 26.32
N ARG A 115 13.40 0.94 27.16
CA ARG A 115 14.22 -0.19 26.74
C ARG A 115 13.39 -1.37 26.28
N GLU A 116 12.37 -1.76 27.03
CA GLU A 116 11.48 -2.87 26.66
C GLU A 116 10.76 -2.58 25.32
N ILE A 117 10.29 -1.33 25.12
CA ILE A 117 9.64 -0.92 23.88
C ILE A 117 10.61 -0.99 22.71
N VAL A 118 11.85 -0.43 22.86
CA VAL A 118 12.87 -0.45 21.80
C VAL A 118 13.30 -1.86 21.45
N ASP A 119 13.54 -2.72 22.45
CA ASP A 119 13.96 -4.11 22.25
C ASP A 119 12.82 -4.93 21.61
N GLY A 120 11.58 -4.75 22.08
CA GLY A 120 10.40 -5.40 21.50
C GLY A 120 10.16 -5.00 20.04
N ILE A 121 10.26 -3.70 19.70
CA ILE A 121 10.12 -3.24 18.31
C ILE A 121 11.28 -3.74 17.45
N ARG A 122 12.52 -3.76 17.97
CA ARG A 122 13.67 -4.33 17.25
C ARG A 122 13.42 -5.78 16.85
N GLU A 123 12.98 -6.62 17.80
CA GLU A 123 12.69 -8.02 17.56
C GLU A 123 11.53 -8.20 16.57
N ALA A 124 10.40 -7.52 16.81
CA ALA A 124 9.22 -7.63 15.95
C ALA A 124 9.50 -7.13 14.52
N ALA A 125 10.19 -6.01 14.35
CA ALA A 125 10.53 -5.46 13.04
C ALA A 125 11.54 -6.34 12.27
N SER A 126 12.44 -7.04 12.97
CA SER A 126 13.44 -7.92 12.35
C SER A 126 12.90 -9.31 11.99
N THR A 127 11.85 -9.80 12.67
CA THR A 127 11.32 -11.14 12.51
C THR A 127 9.97 -11.20 11.80
N TRP A 128 9.02 -10.38 12.24
CA TRP A 128 7.66 -10.33 11.72
C TRP A 128 7.43 -9.20 10.72
N GLY A 129 8.19 -8.10 10.82
CA GLY A 129 7.93 -6.87 10.09
C GLY A 129 6.61 -6.19 10.45
N PHE A 130 5.82 -6.80 11.32
CA PHE A 130 4.51 -6.38 11.80
C PHE A 130 4.43 -6.49 13.32
N PHE A 131 3.76 -5.54 13.96
CA PHE A 131 3.49 -5.57 15.38
C PHE A 131 2.27 -4.73 15.75
N ARG A 132 1.60 -5.11 16.84
CA ARG A 132 0.49 -4.39 17.44
C ARG A 132 1.02 -3.40 18.46
N LEU A 133 0.48 -2.18 18.44
CA LEU A 133 0.74 -1.15 19.45
C LEU A 133 -0.48 -1.03 20.35
N VAL A 134 -0.26 -1.08 21.66
CA VAL A 134 -1.26 -0.80 22.69
C VAL A 134 -0.76 0.29 23.62
N ASN A 135 -1.67 1.02 24.26
CA ASN A 135 -1.35 2.13 25.15
C ASN A 135 -0.49 3.24 24.49
N HIS A 136 -0.61 3.39 23.17
CA HIS A 136 0.19 4.26 22.32
C HIS A 136 -0.19 5.76 22.38
N GLY A 137 -1.14 6.12 23.24
CA GLY A 137 -1.52 7.51 23.52
C GLY A 137 -2.47 8.17 22.51
N VAL A 138 -2.94 7.45 21.48
CA VAL A 138 -4.07 7.91 20.65
C VAL A 138 -5.37 7.59 21.38
N PRO A 139 -6.25 8.59 21.64
CA PRO A 139 -7.51 8.36 22.36
C PRO A 139 -8.44 7.40 21.60
N PHE A 140 -9.17 6.56 22.35
CA PHE A 140 -10.18 5.66 21.77
C PHE A 140 -11.23 6.41 20.97
N GLU A 141 -11.67 7.57 21.49
CA GLU A 141 -12.69 8.42 20.88
C GLU A 141 -12.25 8.92 19.50
N VAL A 142 -10.95 9.24 19.33
CA VAL A 142 -10.41 9.68 18.03
C VAL A 142 -10.39 8.52 17.04
N MET A 143 -10.03 7.32 17.49
CA MET A 143 -9.99 6.14 16.66
C MET A 143 -11.39 5.68 16.23
N ASP A 144 -12.32 5.61 17.17
CA ASP A 144 -13.71 5.24 16.90
C ASP A 144 -14.39 6.27 16.00
N ALA A 145 -14.18 7.57 16.24
CA ALA A 145 -14.72 8.64 15.41
C ALA A 145 -14.16 8.58 13.97
N MET A 146 -12.88 8.24 13.81
CA MET A 146 -12.28 8.08 12.49
C MET A 146 -12.88 6.90 11.71
N LEU A 147 -13.05 5.73 12.34
CA LEU A 147 -13.71 4.57 11.71
C LEU A 147 -15.16 4.89 11.32
N ASP A 148 -15.89 5.59 12.19
CA ASP A 148 -17.26 6.00 11.91
C ASP A 148 -17.32 7.06 10.78
N ALA A 149 -16.38 7.98 10.73
CA ALA A 149 -16.27 8.96 9.64
C ALA A 149 -16.03 8.31 8.28
N VAL A 150 -15.18 7.29 8.22
CA VAL A 150 -14.98 6.48 7.01
C VAL A 150 -16.26 5.76 6.62
N ARG A 151 -16.97 5.17 7.58
CA ARG A 151 -18.28 4.55 7.34
C ARG A 151 -19.26 5.56 6.76
N ARG A 152 -19.45 6.70 7.40
CA ARG A 152 -20.36 7.76 6.93
C ARG A 152 -20.02 8.24 5.52
N PHE A 153 -18.71 8.37 5.19
CA PHE A 153 -18.32 8.76 3.83
C PHE A 153 -18.75 7.72 2.80
N HIS A 154 -18.43 6.44 3.00
CA HIS A 154 -18.70 5.39 2.02
C HIS A 154 -20.19 5.06 1.91
N GLU A 155 -20.97 5.24 2.98
CA GLU A 155 -22.40 4.98 3.02
C GLU A 155 -23.26 6.16 2.52
N GLN A 156 -22.65 7.28 2.10
CA GLN A 156 -23.37 8.33 1.38
C GLN A 156 -23.94 7.81 0.05
N PRO A 157 -25.02 8.43 -0.47
CA PRO A 157 -25.49 8.21 -1.84
C PRO A 157 -24.35 8.40 -2.87
N THR A 158 -24.40 7.67 -3.96
CA THR A 158 -23.35 7.71 -5.01
C THR A 158 -23.13 9.13 -5.53
N GLU A 159 -24.19 9.90 -5.72
CA GLU A 159 -24.16 11.29 -6.22
C GLU A 159 -23.31 12.20 -5.34
N ALA A 160 -23.28 11.98 -4.04
CA ALA A 160 -22.49 12.77 -3.09
C ALA A 160 -20.97 12.49 -3.19
N LYS A 161 -20.58 11.32 -3.70
CA LYS A 161 -19.18 10.86 -3.80
C LYS A 161 -18.61 10.92 -5.22
N MET A 162 -19.46 10.89 -6.24
CA MET A 162 -19.02 10.71 -7.64
C MET A 162 -18.11 11.84 -8.16
N SER A 163 -18.21 13.06 -7.60
CA SER A 163 -17.30 14.17 -7.94
C SER A 163 -15.86 13.92 -7.52
N LEU A 164 -15.64 13.06 -6.52
CA LEU A 164 -14.32 12.63 -6.03
C LEU A 164 -13.81 11.38 -6.73
N TYR A 165 -14.66 10.73 -7.56
CA TYR A 165 -14.28 9.47 -8.20
C TYR A 165 -13.20 9.72 -9.26
N SER A 166 -12.00 9.23 -9.01
CA SER A 166 -10.85 9.49 -9.86
C SER A 166 -9.76 8.44 -9.70
N SER A 167 -9.16 8.05 -10.83
CA SER A 167 -7.93 7.25 -10.91
C SER A 167 -6.66 8.10 -10.96
N ASP A 168 -6.78 9.44 -11.06
CA ASP A 168 -5.64 10.34 -11.15
C ASP A 168 -4.91 10.43 -9.79
N SER A 169 -3.74 9.79 -9.71
CA SER A 169 -2.90 9.79 -8.50
C SER A 169 -2.36 11.18 -8.11
N ARG A 170 -2.47 12.19 -8.98
CA ARG A 170 -2.09 13.59 -8.69
C ARG A 170 -3.14 14.29 -7.81
N GLN A 171 -4.38 13.81 -7.81
CA GLN A 171 -5.42 14.34 -6.92
C GLN A 171 -5.14 13.89 -5.48
N ARG A 172 -5.02 14.87 -4.58
CA ARG A 172 -4.72 14.61 -3.16
C ARG A 172 -5.86 13.94 -2.42
N VAL A 173 -7.09 14.25 -2.78
CA VAL A 173 -8.29 13.58 -2.24
C VAL A 173 -9.02 12.95 -3.41
N ARG A 174 -9.26 11.65 -3.33
CA ARG A 174 -9.95 10.89 -4.37
C ARG A 174 -10.64 9.68 -3.78
N PHE A 175 -11.80 9.38 -4.32
CA PHE A 175 -12.52 8.15 -4.10
C PHE A 175 -12.34 7.24 -5.32
N ASN A 176 -12.17 5.95 -5.12
CA ASN A 176 -12.14 4.98 -6.20
C ASN A 176 -12.39 3.56 -5.70
N SER A 177 -12.65 2.68 -6.66
CA SER A 177 -12.70 1.24 -6.47
C SER A 177 -11.80 0.60 -7.52
N ASN A 178 -10.77 -0.10 -7.09
CA ASN A 178 -9.92 -0.92 -7.97
C ASN A 178 -9.27 -0.20 -9.18
N VAL A 179 -8.71 0.98 -9.00
CA VAL A 179 -8.04 1.77 -10.06
C VAL A 179 -6.97 0.97 -10.82
N ALA A 180 -6.37 0.00 -10.19
CA ALA A 180 -5.31 -0.81 -10.75
C ALA A 180 -5.81 -2.14 -11.38
N VAL A 181 -7.10 -2.29 -11.67
CA VAL A 181 -7.66 -3.54 -12.24
C VAL A 181 -7.00 -3.93 -13.57
N ARG A 182 -6.44 -2.98 -14.31
CA ARG A 182 -5.66 -3.27 -15.54
C ARG A 182 -4.30 -3.90 -15.25
N GLU A 183 -3.84 -3.82 -14.01
CA GLU A 183 -2.53 -4.31 -13.54
C GLU A 183 -2.68 -5.63 -12.77
N PHE A 184 -3.92 -6.05 -12.43
CA PHE A 184 -4.23 -7.21 -11.61
C PHE A 184 -5.02 -8.27 -12.38
N ASP A 185 -4.77 -9.53 -12.08
CA ASP A 185 -5.54 -10.67 -12.64
C ASP A 185 -7.01 -10.64 -12.21
N ALA A 186 -7.32 -9.99 -11.09
CA ALA A 186 -8.67 -9.78 -10.57
C ALA A 186 -8.76 -8.53 -9.69
N ALA A 187 -9.96 -7.93 -9.61
CA ALA A 187 -10.25 -6.79 -8.75
C ALA A 187 -10.34 -7.19 -7.27
N CYS A 188 -10.09 -6.24 -6.37
CA CYS A 188 -10.28 -6.40 -4.93
C CYS A 188 -11.68 -5.96 -4.51
N TRP A 189 -12.32 -6.69 -3.58
CA TRP A 189 -13.65 -6.38 -3.06
C TRP A 189 -13.58 -5.28 -2.00
N ARG A 190 -13.38 -4.02 -2.46
CA ARG A 190 -13.25 -2.85 -1.58
C ARG A 190 -13.44 -1.54 -2.31
N ASP A 191 -13.77 -0.51 -1.54
CA ASP A 191 -13.74 0.90 -1.93
C ASP A 191 -12.72 1.68 -1.10
N LEU A 192 -12.22 2.79 -1.64
CA LEU A 192 -11.10 3.54 -1.07
C LEU A 192 -11.30 5.05 -1.20
N LEU A 193 -11.30 5.77 -0.08
CA LEU A 193 -11.05 7.21 -0.05
C LEU A 193 -9.57 7.44 0.31
N THR A 194 -8.83 8.10 -0.57
CA THR A 194 -7.43 8.48 -0.33
C THR A 194 -7.34 9.95 0.03
N CYS A 195 -6.56 10.28 1.08
CA CYS A 195 -6.19 11.65 1.46
C CYS A 195 -4.67 11.76 1.59
N VAL A 196 -4.00 12.62 0.78
CA VAL A 196 -2.54 12.74 0.73
C VAL A 196 -2.09 14.05 1.33
N PHE A 197 -1.29 13.96 2.40
CA PHE A 197 -0.68 15.08 3.12
C PHE A 197 0.81 15.18 2.76
N HIS A 198 1.19 16.19 1.98
CA HIS A 198 2.59 16.45 1.69
C HIS A 198 3.20 17.30 2.80
N ASP A 199 4.30 16.84 3.36
CA ASP A 199 4.99 17.51 4.48
C ASP A 199 4.02 17.85 5.63
N ASP A 200 3.14 16.88 5.97
CA ASP A 200 2.07 16.97 6.97
C ASP A 200 0.98 18.03 6.67
N THR A 201 0.89 18.52 5.44
CA THR A 201 -0.05 19.57 5.07
C THR A 201 -1.02 19.15 3.96
N MET A 202 -2.26 19.59 4.11
CA MET A 202 -3.33 19.51 3.12
C MET A 202 -4.30 20.68 3.35
N ASP A 203 -4.91 21.17 2.28
CA ASP A 203 -6.07 22.07 2.39
C ASP A 203 -7.23 21.32 3.06
N PRO A 204 -7.69 21.75 4.23
CA PRO A 204 -8.80 21.09 4.92
C PRO A 204 -10.08 21.04 4.08
N GLU A 205 -10.34 22.05 3.25
CA GLU A 205 -11.55 22.12 2.42
C GLU A 205 -11.55 21.06 1.29
N ALA A 206 -10.38 20.50 0.94
CA ALA A 206 -10.32 19.39 0.00
C ALA A 206 -10.88 18.09 0.59
N ILE A 207 -10.90 17.94 1.93
CA ILE A 207 -11.43 16.75 2.60
C ILE A 207 -12.96 16.82 2.61
N PRO A 208 -13.69 15.74 2.26
CA PRO A 208 -15.15 15.73 2.29
C PRO A 208 -15.70 16.15 3.65
N GLN A 209 -16.67 17.06 3.63
CA GLN A 209 -17.23 17.65 4.86
C GLN A 209 -17.71 16.60 5.86
N VAL A 210 -18.24 15.47 5.39
CA VAL A 210 -18.78 14.37 6.21
C VAL A 210 -17.74 13.69 7.11
N CYS A 211 -16.45 13.81 6.79
CA CYS A 211 -15.35 13.18 7.53
C CYS A 211 -14.19 14.14 7.84
N ARG A 212 -14.31 15.43 7.48
CA ARG A 212 -13.22 16.41 7.53
C ARG A 212 -12.60 16.56 8.90
N ASN A 213 -13.42 16.77 9.91
CA ASN A 213 -12.95 17.04 11.27
C ASN A 213 -12.23 15.83 11.87
N GLU A 214 -12.80 14.66 11.70
CA GLU A 214 -12.25 13.40 12.21
C GLU A 214 -10.95 13.04 11.50
N VAL A 215 -10.87 13.21 10.18
CA VAL A 215 -9.62 13.01 9.42
C VAL A 215 -8.53 13.94 9.92
N GLN A 216 -8.82 15.24 10.10
CA GLN A 216 -7.83 16.20 10.57
C GLN A 216 -7.35 15.88 11.99
N ASP A 217 -8.26 15.49 12.89
CA ASP A 217 -7.92 15.16 14.26
C ASP A 217 -7.10 13.86 14.34
N TYR A 218 -7.53 12.83 13.62
CA TYR A 218 -6.80 11.57 13.51
C TYR A 218 -5.38 11.77 12.97
N VAL A 219 -5.21 12.57 11.91
CA VAL A 219 -3.90 12.89 11.31
C VAL A 219 -2.94 13.52 12.31
N LYS A 220 -3.40 14.44 13.17
CA LYS A 220 -2.55 15.05 14.23
C LYS A 220 -2.00 13.99 15.18
N HIS A 221 -2.83 13.02 15.55
CA HIS A 221 -2.41 11.91 16.40
C HIS A 221 -1.45 10.96 15.69
N MET A 222 -1.67 10.69 14.39
CA MET A 222 -0.75 9.85 13.59
C MET A 222 0.61 10.51 13.41
N ILE A 223 0.67 11.82 13.21
CA ILE A 223 1.94 12.58 13.16
C ILE A 223 2.71 12.39 14.46
N LYS A 224 2.07 12.59 15.61
CA LYS A 224 2.70 12.42 16.92
C LYS A 224 3.19 10.99 17.16
N LEU A 225 2.38 9.99 16.82
CA LEU A 225 2.74 8.59 16.97
C LEU A 225 3.91 8.21 16.04
N ARG A 226 3.90 8.68 14.79
CA ARG A 226 5.01 8.53 13.84
C ARG A 226 6.32 9.12 14.38
N GLU A 227 6.29 10.33 14.97
CA GLU A 227 7.47 10.96 15.54
C GLU A 227 8.06 10.11 16.67
N THR A 228 7.21 9.62 17.58
CA THR A 228 7.62 8.68 18.63
C THR A 228 8.21 7.39 18.06
N LEU A 229 7.57 6.81 17.02
CA LEU A 229 8.08 5.60 16.37
C LEU A 229 9.37 5.84 15.60
N ALA A 230 9.57 7.02 15.00
CA ALA A 230 10.83 7.36 14.34
C ALA A 230 12.01 7.36 15.32
N GLU A 231 11.81 7.86 16.54
CA GLU A 231 12.83 7.79 17.60
C GLU A 231 13.11 6.34 18.00
N ILE A 232 12.04 5.57 18.29
CA ILE A 232 12.17 4.18 18.73
C ILE A 232 12.84 3.32 17.66
N LEU A 233 12.43 3.44 16.39
CA LEU A 233 13.03 2.71 15.27
C LEU A 233 14.50 3.10 15.05
N SER A 234 14.86 4.38 15.24
CA SER A 234 16.27 4.80 15.19
C SER A 234 17.09 4.11 16.27
N GLU A 235 16.62 4.11 17.52
CA GLU A 235 17.29 3.44 18.64
C GLU A 235 17.31 1.90 18.45
N ALA A 236 16.25 1.32 17.90
CA ALA A 236 16.19 -0.09 17.58
C ALA A 236 17.21 -0.52 16.51
N LEU A 237 17.57 0.40 15.59
CA LEU A 237 18.68 0.22 14.64
C LEU A 237 20.07 0.46 15.25
N GLY A 238 20.17 0.95 16.49
CA GLY A 238 21.42 1.34 17.12
C GLY A 238 21.92 2.73 16.70
N LEU A 239 21.05 3.57 16.17
CA LEU A 239 21.33 4.94 15.74
C LEU A 239 20.92 5.95 16.81
N SER A 240 21.33 7.23 16.63
CA SER A 240 20.79 8.33 17.45
C SER A 240 19.27 8.40 17.31
N SER A 241 18.54 8.68 18.39
CA SER A 241 17.07 8.70 18.41
C SER A 241 16.46 9.61 17.35
N ASN A 242 17.10 10.72 17.00
CA ASN A 242 16.61 11.65 15.98
C ASN A 242 17.03 11.30 14.53
N TYR A 243 17.64 10.14 14.27
CA TYR A 243 18.22 9.83 12.96
C TYR A 243 17.18 9.82 11.84
N LEU A 244 16.13 9.01 11.97
CA LEU A 244 15.09 8.89 10.95
C LEU A 244 14.29 10.19 10.76
N SER A 245 14.06 10.94 11.84
CA SER A 245 13.44 12.27 11.76
C SER A 245 14.30 13.27 11.00
N ARG A 246 15.61 13.27 11.23
CA ARG A 246 16.58 14.16 10.57
C ARG A 246 16.67 13.94 9.06
N ILE A 247 16.56 12.69 8.60
CA ILE A 247 16.55 12.38 7.17
C ILE A 247 15.16 12.57 6.52
N GLU A 248 14.16 12.94 7.30
CA GLU A 248 12.77 13.24 6.85
C GLU A 248 12.13 12.13 6.01
N CYS A 249 12.49 10.88 6.27
CA CYS A 249 12.05 9.74 5.47
C CYS A 249 10.55 9.40 5.64
N MET A 250 9.90 9.94 6.67
CA MET A 250 8.48 9.68 6.97
C MET A 250 7.65 10.98 7.12
N LYS A 251 8.10 12.11 6.55
CA LYS A 251 7.50 13.43 6.78
C LYS A 251 6.18 13.66 6.04
N SER A 252 5.93 12.98 4.94
CA SER A 252 4.65 12.99 4.23
C SER A 252 3.84 11.74 4.56
N GLN A 253 2.52 11.81 4.40
CA GLN A 253 1.65 10.67 4.64
C GLN A 253 0.46 10.62 3.68
N ALA A 254 -0.01 9.41 3.40
CA ALA A 254 -1.24 9.17 2.69
C ALA A 254 -2.17 8.28 3.54
N LEU A 255 -3.40 8.72 3.76
CA LEU A 255 -4.44 7.91 4.38
C LEU A 255 -5.19 7.15 3.28
N ALA A 256 -5.27 5.84 3.43
CA ALA A 256 -6.20 4.98 2.71
C ALA A 256 -7.35 4.62 3.66
N CYS A 257 -8.50 5.24 3.46
CA CYS A 257 -9.71 4.99 4.22
C CYS A 257 -10.51 3.91 3.47
N LEU A 258 -10.36 2.66 3.90
CA LEU A 258 -10.80 1.46 3.22
C LEU A 258 -12.17 0.99 3.75
N TYR A 259 -13.06 0.68 2.84
CA TYR A 259 -14.37 0.12 3.10
C TYR A 259 -14.53 -1.18 2.33
N TYR A 260 -14.75 -2.26 3.02
CA TYR A 260 -14.93 -3.60 2.45
C TYR A 260 -16.40 -4.02 2.67
N PRO A 261 -17.23 -3.89 1.64
CA PRO A 261 -18.63 -4.32 1.75
C PRO A 261 -18.75 -5.81 2.07
N ILE A 262 -19.92 -6.21 2.60
CA ILE A 262 -20.26 -7.63 2.74
C ILE A 262 -20.12 -8.30 1.39
N CYS A 263 -19.41 -9.43 1.35
CA CYS A 263 -19.17 -10.20 0.12
C CYS A 263 -20.09 -11.41 0.06
N PRO A 264 -20.87 -11.61 -1.02
CA PRO A 264 -21.73 -12.79 -1.14
C PRO A 264 -20.96 -14.09 -1.40
N GLU A 265 -19.77 -14.02 -1.99
CA GLU A 265 -18.90 -15.16 -2.31
C GLU A 265 -17.45 -14.89 -1.87
N PRO A 266 -17.18 -14.78 -0.54
CA PRO A 266 -15.88 -14.34 -0.03
C PRO A 266 -14.76 -15.34 -0.31
N GLU A 267 -15.07 -16.61 -0.59
CA GLU A 267 -14.11 -17.64 -0.96
C GLU A 267 -13.56 -17.49 -2.39
N LEU A 268 -14.17 -16.63 -3.22
CA LEU A 268 -13.75 -16.39 -4.60
C LEU A 268 -12.94 -15.12 -4.78
N THR A 269 -12.85 -14.26 -3.77
CA THR A 269 -12.23 -12.93 -3.90
C THR A 269 -11.45 -12.51 -2.68
N LEU A 270 -10.66 -11.46 -2.82
CA LEU A 270 -9.88 -10.84 -1.73
C LEU A 270 -10.31 -9.38 -1.54
N GLY A 271 -10.33 -8.92 -0.31
CA GLY A 271 -10.45 -7.50 0.02
C GLY A 271 -9.19 -6.72 -0.38
N THR A 272 -8.02 -7.31 -0.21
CA THR A 272 -6.74 -6.78 -0.70
C THR A 272 -5.83 -7.96 -1.06
N VAL A 273 -5.30 -7.95 -2.28
CA VAL A 273 -4.34 -8.97 -2.74
C VAL A 273 -3.06 -8.95 -1.93
N LYS A 274 -2.30 -10.04 -1.99
CA LYS A 274 -0.98 -10.17 -1.39
C LYS A 274 -0.03 -9.10 -1.92
N HIS A 275 0.59 -8.33 -1.02
CA HIS A 275 1.57 -7.28 -1.35
C HIS A 275 2.45 -6.96 -0.14
N SER A 276 3.56 -6.28 -0.36
CA SER A 276 4.30 -5.52 0.64
C SER A 276 4.06 -4.02 0.45
N ASP A 277 4.24 -3.23 1.51
CA ASP A 277 4.07 -1.79 1.43
C ASP A 277 5.32 -1.11 0.87
N THR A 278 5.14 -0.25 -0.13
CA THR A 278 6.22 0.51 -0.78
C THR A 278 6.63 1.77 0.00
N THR A 279 6.46 1.79 1.31
CA THR A 279 6.66 2.95 2.20
C THR A 279 7.78 2.68 3.21
N PHE A 280 8.04 3.64 4.11
CA PHE A 280 8.95 3.41 5.24
C PHE A 280 8.23 2.70 6.39
N LEU A 281 7.04 3.15 6.72
CA LEU A 281 6.23 2.65 7.82
C LEU A 281 4.75 2.80 7.45
N THR A 282 3.93 1.86 7.87
CA THR A 282 2.47 1.95 7.81
C THR A 282 1.89 1.81 9.21
N LEU A 283 0.90 2.64 9.55
CA LEU A 283 0.08 2.52 10.75
C LEU A 283 -1.36 2.22 10.34
N LEU A 284 -1.88 1.09 10.77
CA LEU A 284 -3.22 0.62 10.41
C LEU A 284 -4.13 0.62 11.63
N LEU A 285 -5.18 1.42 11.56
CA LEU A 285 -6.35 1.31 12.41
C LEU A 285 -7.37 0.41 11.70
N GLN A 286 -7.95 -0.56 12.40
CA GLN A 286 -9.00 -1.43 11.89
C GLN A 286 -10.14 -1.58 12.89
N ASP A 287 -11.33 -1.90 12.38
CA ASP A 287 -12.46 -2.28 13.21
C ASP A 287 -12.30 -3.70 13.79
N THR A 288 -13.39 -4.29 14.32
CA THR A 288 -13.38 -5.59 14.98
C THR A 288 -13.75 -6.77 14.06
N ILE A 289 -13.93 -6.55 12.75
CA ILE A 289 -14.34 -7.60 11.80
C ILE A 289 -13.18 -8.57 11.49
N GLY A 290 -11.94 -8.08 11.45
CA GLY A 290 -10.78 -8.91 11.13
C GLY A 290 -10.50 -9.06 9.64
N GLY A 291 -9.86 -10.18 9.24
CA GLY A 291 -9.53 -10.51 7.85
C GLY A 291 -8.14 -10.07 7.38
N LEU A 292 -7.38 -9.30 8.17
CA LEU A 292 -5.97 -9.04 7.89
C LEU A 292 -5.15 -10.31 8.14
N GLN A 293 -4.35 -10.71 7.15
CA GLN A 293 -3.40 -11.82 7.24
C GLN A 293 -1.99 -11.35 6.89
N VAL A 294 -1.01 -11.83 7.65
CA VAL A 294 0.43 -11.56 7.46
C VAL A 294 1.14 -12.87 7.10
N LEU A 295 2.04 -12.83 6.13
CA LEU A 295 2.82 -14.00 5.73
C LEU A 295 4.08 -14.10 6.60
N HIS A 296 4.09 -15.03 7.55
CA HIS A 296 5.26 -15.29 8.40
C HIS A 296 5.70 -16.74 8.25
N GLN A 297 7.00 -16.97 8.06
CA GLN A 297 7.56 -18.32 7.85
C GLN A 297 6.81 -19.14 6.80
N ASN A 298 6.44 -18.49 5.69
CA ASN A 298 5.68 -19.10 4.60
C ASN A 298 4.27 -19.60 4.98
N GLN A 299 3.66 -19.03 6.01
CA GLN A 299 2.28 -19.30 6.44
C GLN A 299 1.50 -18.00 6.62
N TRP A 300 0.20 -18.03 6.31
CA TRP A 300 -0.69 -16.92 6.58
C TRP A 300 -1.16 -16.97 8.03
N PHE A 301 -0.86 -15.90 8.77
CA PHE A 301 -1.33 -15.70 10.15
C PHE A 301 -2.42 -14.64 10.16
N ASP A 302 -3.56 -14.97 10.76
CA ASP A 302 -4.59 -13.98 11.04
C ASP A 302 -4.09 -12.99 12.09
N VAL A 303 -4.34 -11.70 11.86
CA VAL A 303 -4.08 -10.65 12.83
C VAL A 303 -5.39 -10.33 13.55
N PRO A 304 -5.62 -10.89 14.76
CA PRO A 304 -6.86 -10.64 15.48
C PRO A 304 -7.04 -9.16 15.76
N PRO A 305 -8.20 -8.57 15.44
CA PRO A 305 -8.46 -7.17 15.73
C PRO A 305 -8.60 -6.96 17.25
N VAL A 306 -7.98 -5.90 17.74
CA VAL A 306 -8.10 -5.46 19.14
C VAL A 306 -8.54 -4.00 19.13
N ARG A 307 -9.70 -3.71 19.71
CA ARG A 307 -10.21 -2.34 19.77
C ARG A 307 -9.21 -1.43 20.47
N GLY A 308 -8.90 -0.30 19.87
CA GLY A 308 -7.96 0.67 20.42
C GLY A 308 -6.50 0.33 20.21
N ALA A 309 -6.18 -0.73 19.48
CA ALA A 309 -4.83 -1.01 19.04
C ALA A 309 -4.59 -0.47 17.63
N ILE A 310 -3.34 -0.13 17.33
CA ILE A 310 -2.86 0.22 16.00
C ILE A 310 -1.86 -0.86 15.57
N ILE A 311 -1.98 -1.37 14.35
CA ILE A 311 -0.99 -2.26 13.76
C ILE A 311 0.05 -1.40 13.05
N ALA A 312 1.32 -1.66 13.33
CA ALA A 312 2.43 -1.04 12.62
C ALA A 312 3.14 -2.08 11.76
N ASN A 313 3.53 -1.72 10.55
CA ASN A 313 4.38 -2.56 9.72
C ASN A 313 5.48 -1.80 9.00
N ILE A 314 6.60 -2.47 8.86
CA ILE A 314 7.77 -2.03 8.12
C ILE A 314 7.47 -2.12 6.62
N GLY A 315 7.77 -1.07 5.88
CA GLY A 315 7.66 -1.07 4.43
C GLY A 315 9.01 -1.30 3.73
N ASP A 316 8.94 -1.51 2.42
CA ASP A 316 10.08 -1.86 1.57
C ASP A 316 11.22 -0.84 1.67
N LEU A 317 10.89 0.47 1.72
CA LEU A 317 11.90 1.52 1.81
C LEU A 317 12.65 1.48 3.15
N MET A 318 11.98 1.13 4.25
CA MET A 318 12.63 0.94 5.55
C MET A 318 13.53 -0.30 5.54
N GLN A 319 13.11 -1.39 4.90
CA GLN A 319 13.94 -2.57 4.72
C GLN A 319 15.22 -2.24 3.97
N ILE A 320 15.14 -1.48 2.87
CA ILE A 320 16.33 -1.07 2.10
C ILE A 320 17.28 -0.23 2.95
N ILE A 321 16.78 0.84 3.60
CA ILE A 321 17.66 1.74 4.36
C ILE A 321 18.25 1.08 5.61
N SER A 322 17.56 0.10 6.18
CA SER A 322 18.08 -0.68 7.32
C SER A 322 19.01 -1.82 6.89
N ASN A 323 19.29 -1.99 5.59
CA ASN A 323 20.10 -3.06 5.03
C ASN A 323 19.63 -4.45 5.49
N ASP A 324 18.32 -4.75 5.34
CA ASP A 324 17.63 -5.98 5.76
C ASP A 324 17.55 -6.22 7.28
N LYS A 325 17.97 -5.27 8.15
CA LYS A 325 17.79 -5.42 9.60
C LYS A 325 16.32 -5.44 9.99
N PHE A 326 15.48 -4.67 9.32
CA PHE A 326 14.03 -4.70 9.43
C PHE A 326 13.43 -5.32 8.17
N LYS A 327 12.29 -5.99 8.29
CA LYS A 327 11.67 -6.77 7.21
C LYS A 327 10.35 -6.14 6.78
N SER A 328 10.21 -5.92 5.49
CA SER A 328 8.92 -5.66 4.86
C SER A 328 8.27 -7.00 4.50
N VAL A 329 7.08 -7.24 5.01
CA VAL A 329 6.45 -8.55 4.95
C VAL A 329 5.16 -8.48 4.14
N GLU A 330 4.94 -9.50 3.32
CA GLU A 330 3.73 -9.64 2.52
C GLU A 330 2.50 -9.85 3.41
N HIS A 331 1.41 -9.19 3.05
CA HIS A 331 0.15 -9.28 3.76
C HIS A 331 -1.03 -9.17 2.78
N ARG A 332 -2.21 -9.57 3.22
CA ARG A 332 -3.45 -9.53 2.45
C ARG A 332 -4.67 -9.30 3.35
N VAL A 333 -5.80 -8.96 2.75
CA VAL A 333 -7.09 -8.87 3.47
C VAL A 333 -8.09 -9.79 2.80
N LEU A 334 -8.71 -10.65 3.58
CA LEU A 334 -9.79 -11.53 3.12
C LEU A 334 -11.08 -10.72 2.94
N ALA A 335 -11.85 -11.02 1.91
CA ALA A 335 -13.24 -10.61 1.83
C ALA A 335 -14.05 -11.33 2.93
N GLN A 336 -15.11 -10.69 3.45
CA GLN A 336 -15.86 -11.19 4.59
C GLN A 336 -17.35 -11.32 4.26
N PRO A 337 -18.03 -12.37 4.74
CA PRO A 337 -19.48 -12.54 4.60
C PRO A 337 -20.25 -11.68 5.64
N VAL A 338 -19.54 -11.01 6.53
CA VAL A 338 -20.08 -10.10 7.56
C VAL A 338 -19.37 -8.76 7.47
N GLY A 339 -20.03 -7.69 7.86
CA GLY A 339 -19.40 -6.36 7.80
C GLY A 339 -20.43 -5.23 7.68
N PRO A 340 -20.03 -4.12 7.05
CA PRO A 340 -18.75 -3.86 6.35
C PRO A 340 -17.55 -3.84 7.28
N ARG A 341 -16.40 -4.30 6.80
CA ARG A 341 -15.11 -4.06 7.47
C ARG A 341 -14.60 -2.68 7.09
N ILE A 342 -14.05 -1.97 8.08
CA ILE A 342 -13.46 -0.65 7.89
C ILE A 342 -12.04 -0.63 8.43
N SER A 343 -11.13 -0.02 7.69
CA SER A 343 -9.78 0.24 8.16
C SER A 343 -9.20 1.51 7.57
N VAL A 344 -8.23 2.10 8.28
CA VAL A 344 -7.50 3.30 7.87
C VAL A 344 -6.01 3.00 7.93
N ALA A 345 -5.37 2.89 6.75
CA ALA A 345 -3.93 2.74 6.65
C ALA A 345 -3.29 4.11 6.43
N CYS A 346 -2.33 4.45 7.28
CA CYS A 346 -1.54 5.67 7.17
C CYS A 346 -0.15 5.30 6.68
N PHE A 347 0.16 5.61 5.42
CA PHE A 347 1.41 5.31 4.73
C PHE A 347 2.39 6.46 4.86
N PHE A 348 3.54 6.26 5.49
CA PHE A 348 4.55 7.31 5.65
C PHE A 348 5.62 7.25 4.56
N THR A 349 5.82 8.41 3.92
CA THR A 349 6.75 8.63 2.80
C THR A 349 7.63 9.85 3.08
N PRO A 350 8.74 10.07 2.34
CA PRO A 350 9.63 11.19 2.61
C PRO A 350 8.97 12.54 2.36
N SER A 351 9.57 13.60 2.96
CA SER A 351 9.26 14.97 2.56
C SER A 351 9.54 15.19 1.07
N GLY A 352 8.90 16.19 0.47
CA GLY A 352 9.18 16.55 -0.92
C GLY A 352 10.68 16.81 -1.17
N ARG A 353 11.36 17.44 -0.20
CA ARG A 353 12.80 17.71 -0.25
C ARG A 353 13.65 16.44 -0.10
N ALA A 354 13.32 15.56 0.83
CA ALA A 354 14.04 14.32 1.05
C ALA A 354 13.80 13.32 -0.09
N GLY A 355 12.58 13.21 -0.61
CA GLY A 355 12.24 12.34 -1.72
C GLY A 355 12.92 12.67 -3.06
N ALA A 356 13.45 13.90 -3.18
CA ALA A 356 14.26 14.32 -4.32
C ALA A 356 15.73 13.86 -4.24
N LYS A 357 16.13 13.25 -3.13
CA LYS A 357 17.49 12.73 -2.91
C LYS A 357 17.50 11.21 -2.95
N PRO A 358 18.62 10.58 -3.33
CA PRO A 358 18.74 9.14 -3.24
C PRO A 358 18.64 8.65 -1.79
N PHE A 359 17.94 7.54 -1.61
CA PHE A 359 17.97 6.70 -0.41
C PHE A 359 18.75 5.42 -0.71
N GLY A 360 19.38 4.87 0.30
CA GLY A 360 20.10 3.61 0.26
C GLY A 360 20.42 3.14 1.67
N PRO A 361 21.14 2.02 1.83
CA PRO A 361 21.52 1.54 3.14
C PRO A 361 22.23 2.62 3.96
N ILE A 362 21.77 2.81 5.20
CA ILE A 362 22.32 3.78 6.15
C ILE A 362 23.79 3.43 6.43
N LYS A 363 24.70 4.35 6.15
CA LYS A 363 26.16 4.09 6.21
C LYS A 363 26.62 3.65 7.59
N GLU A 364 26.01 4.18 8.64
CA GLU A 364 26.31 3.85 10.04
C GLU A 364 25.93 2.42 10.41
N LEU A 365 25.13 1.73 9.58
CA LEU A 365 24.75 0.33 9.76
C LEU A 365 25.64 -0.64 8.98
N LEU A 366 26.54 -0.13 8.14
CA LEU A 366 27.41 -0.93 7.28
C LEU A 366 28.76 -1.21 7.92
N SER A 367 29.33 -2.37 7.63
CA SER A 367 30.70 -2.77 8.00
C SER A 367 31.24 -3.75 6.96
N GLU A 368 32.46 -4.24 7.14
CA GLU A 368 33.02 -5.29 6.30
C GLU A 368 32.19 -6.60 6.43
N GLU A 369 31.69 -6.92 7.63
CA GLU A 369 30.83 -8.09 7.86
C GLU A 369 29.36 -7.85 7.46
N ASN A 370 28.94 -6.56 7.27
CA ASN A 370 27.60 -6.18 6.83
C ASN A 370 27.69 -5.20 5.66
N PRO A 371 28.18 -5.62 4.48
CA PRO A 371 28.24 -4.75 3.30
C PRO A 371 26.86 -4.36 2.79
N PRO A 372 26.74 -3.29 1.99
CA PRO A 372 25.45 -2.91 1.42
C PRO A 372 24.92 -4.04 0.50
N ILE A 373 23.66 -4.40 0.68
CA ILE A 373 22.95 -5.40 -0.15
C ILE A 373 21.93 -4.76 -1.09
N TYR A 374 21.74 -3.45 -0.99
CA TYR A 374 20.89 -2.66 -1.88
C TYR A 374 21.66 -1.49 -2.49
N ARG A 375 21.34 -1.16 -3.74
CA ARG A 375 21.80 0.07 -4.38
C ARG A 375 21.02 1.29 -3.89
N GLU A 376 21.58 2.48 -4.10
CA GLU A 376 20.85 3.74 -3.93
C GLU A 376 19.76 3.89 -4.99
N PHE A 377 18.65 4.59 -4.64
CA PHE A 377 17.50 4.79 -5.51
C PHE A 377 16.76 6.08 -5.14
N LEU A 378 16.03 6.65 -6.09
CA LEU A 378 15.04 7.68 -5.81
C LEU A 378 13.69 7.02 -5.48
N CYS A 379 12.99 7.51 -4.44
CA CYS A 379 11.69 6.97 -4.07
C CYS A 379 10.69 6.96 -5.24
N ARG A 380 10.75 7.99 -6.11
CA ARG A 380 9.91 8.04 -7.30
C ARG A 380 10.17 6.86 -8.24
N GLU A 381 11.43 6.50 -8.48
CA GLU A 381 11.80 5.35 -9.31
C GLU A 381 11.28 4.04 -8.73
N TYR A 382 11.32 3.90 -7.39
CA TYR A 382 10.76 2.75 -6.69
C TYR A 382 9.26 2.62 -6.94
N PHE A 383 8.51 3.71 -6.75
CA PHE A 383 7.06 3.73 -6.96
C PHE A 383 6.67 3.49 -8.43
N GLU A 384 7.40 4.08 -9.37
CA GLU A 384 7.18 3.88 -10.82
C GLU A 384 7.45 2.43 -11.21
N TYR A 385 8.55 1.84 -10.73
CA TYR A 385 8.88 0.43 -10.98
C TYR A 385 7.81 -0.51 -10.40
N TYR A 386 7.38 -0.29 -9.16
CA TYR A 386 6.32 -1.08 -8.53
C TYR A 386 5.02 -1.03 -9.34
N LYS A 387 4.57 0.16 -9.74
CA LYS A 387 3.37 0.33 -10.58
C LYS A 387 3.50 -0.36 -11.94
N MET A 388 4.65 -0.26 -12.58
CA MET A 388 4.88 -0.85 -13.89
C MET A 388 4.86 -2.38 -13.86
N LYS A 389 5.26 -2.99 -12.76
CA LYS A 389 5.27 -4.44 -12.59
C LYS A 389 3.90 -5.05 -12.27
N GLY A 390 2.97 -4.25 -11.76
CA GLY A 390 1.65 -4.73 -11.36
C GLY A 390 1.72 -5.85 -10.32
N THR A 391 0.69 -6.68 -10.23
CA THR A 391 0.60 -7.79 -9.26
C THR A 391 1.46 -9.00 -9.54
N ASN A 392 2.10 -9.07 -10.71
CA ASN A 392 3.04 -10.15 -10.99
C ASN A 392 4.28 -10.11 -10.06
N VAL A 393 4.44 -9.03 -9.28
CA VAL A 393 5.52 -8.86 -8.31
C VAL A 393 4.96 -8.34 -7.00
N SER A 394 4.92 -9.18 -5.99
CA SER A 394 4.44 -8.82 -4.64
C SER A 394 5.35 -7.80 -3.93
N SER A 395 6.60 -7.64 -4.38
CA SER A 395 7.57 -6.65 -3.88
C SER A 395 8.56 -6.23 -4.96
N ALA A 396 8.95 -4.97 -4.96
CA ALA A 396 10.00 -4.44 -5.85
C ALA A 396 11.43 -4.62 -5.28
N LEU A 397 11.58 -5.06 -4.03
CA LEU A 397 12.86 -5.23 -3.33
C LEU A 397 13.93 -6.00 -4.13
N PRO A 398 13.61 -7.14 -4.81
CA PRO A 398 14.62 -7.89 -5.56
C PRO A 398 15.30 -7.08 -6.66
N HIS A 399 14.60 -6.09 -7.26
CA HIS A 399 15.16 -5.23 -8.31
C HIS A 399 16.24 -4.26 -7.79
N TYR A 400 16.21 -3.96 -6.49
CA TYR A 400 17.13 -3.00 -5.87
C TYR A 400 18.28 -3.67 -5.12
N LYS A 401 18.33 -5.01 -5.08
CA LYS A 401 19.49 -5.76 -4.56
C LYS A 401 20.71 -5.63 -5.49
N LEU A 402 21.90 -5.58 -4.87
CA LEU A 402 23.20 -5.59 -5.55
C LEU A 402 23.58 -6.99 -6.03
#